data_1d9a16d9b3f573e9db40db5739036f5c
#
_entry.id   1d9a16d9b3f573e9db40db5739036f5c
#
_cell.length_a   1.000
_cell.length_b   1.000
_cell.length_c   1.000
_cell.angle_alpha   90.00
_cell.angle_beta   90.00
_cell.angle_gamma   90.00
#
_symmetry.space_group_name_H-M   'P 1'
#
loop_
_entity.id
_entity.type
_entity.pdbx_description
1 polymer ?
#
loop_
_entity_poly.entity_id
_entity_poly.type
_entity_poly.pdbx_seq_one_letter_code
_entity_poly.pdbx_strand_id
1 'polypeptide(L)'
;MSYRVIVDPELENQFKKLYKKDRTVYEYAKKKVRQISANPYIGKPLRNVLKGTRRVHIGSFVLIYEVDERNKTIILLSFEHHDRAYKR
;
A
#
# COMPACT_ATOMS: atom_id res chain seq x y z
N MET A 1 12.12 9.54 -11.59
CA MET A 1 11.46 8.45 -12.27
C MET A 1 10.49 7.73 -11.36
N SER A 2 9.34 7.41 -11.88
CA SER A 2 8.31 6.70 -11.10
C SER A 2 8.46 5.19 -11.24
N TYR A 3 8.13 4.50 -10.16
CA TYR A 3 8.03 3.05 -10.20
C TYR A 3 6.64 2.66 -10.72
N ARG A 4 6.57 1.52 -11.38
CA ARG A 4 5.30 0.97 -11.81
C ARG A 4 4.60 0.36 -10.58
N VAL A 5 3.28 0.48 -10.52
CA VAL A 5 2.50 -0.04 -9.40
C VAL A 5 1.65 -1.21 -9.87
N ILE A 6 1.76 -2.32 -9.17
CA ILE A 6 0.96 -3.51 -9.41
C ILE A 6 0.05 -3.73 -8.21
N VAL A 7 -1.23 -3.99 -8.49
CA VAL A 7 -2.23 -4.23 -7.45
C VAL A 7 -2.88 -5.57 -7.78
N ASP A 8 -2.96 -6.46 -6.78
CA ASP A 8 -3.61 -7.72 -7.03
C ASP A 8 -5.12 -7.50 -7.16
N PRO A 9 -5.85 -8.38 -7.89
CA PRO A 9 -7.27 -8.14 -8.19
C PRO A 9 -8.15 -7.99 -6.95
N GLU A 10 -7.85 -8.73 -5.90
CA GLU A 10 -8.64 -8.66 -4.67
C GLU A 10 -8.50 -7.29 -4.01
N LEU A 11 -7.28 -6.80 -3.94
CA LEU A 11 -7.00 -5.48 -3.37
C LEU A 11 -7.60 -4.39 -4.26
N GLU A 12 -7.54 -4.57 -5.56
CA GLU A 12 -8.14 -3.62 -6.49
C GLU A 12 -9.64 -3.51 -6.25
N ASN A 13 -10.32 -4.65 -6.05
CA ASN A 13 -11.74 -4.64 -5.73
C ASN A 13 -12.02 -3.95 -4.40
N GLN A 14 -11.13 -4.14 -3.44
CA GLN A 14 -11.24 -3.48 -2.14
C GLN A 14 -11.19 -1.96 -2.31
N PHE A 15 -10.28 -1.46 -3.14
CA PHE A 15 -10.19 -0.03 -3.41
C PHE A 15 -11.43 0.49 -4.15
N LYS A 16 -11.99 -0.31 -5.06
CA LYS A 16 -13.21 0.10 -5.75
C LYS A 16 -14.37 0.26 -4.78
N LYS A 17 -14.47 -0.64 -3.81
CA LYS A 17 -15.50 -0.52 -2.79
C LYS A 17 -15.26 0.68 -1.90
N LEU A 18 -14.00 0.93 -1.57
CA LEU A 18 -13.64 2.08 -0.76
C LEU A 18 -14.02 3.39 -1.46
N TYR A 19 -13.82 3.45 -2.77
CA TYR A 19 -14.19 4.62 -3.56
C TYR A 19 -15.65 5.01 -3.36
N LYS A 20 -16.52 4.01 -3.27
CA LYS A 20 -17.96 4.25 -3.09
C LYS A 20 -18.32 4.50 -1.64
N LYS A 21 -17.63 3.84 -0.72
CA LYS A 21 -18.01 3.84 0.68
C LYS A 21 -17.40 5.02 1.46
N ASP A 22 -16.17 5.35 1.17
CA ASP A 22 -15.45 6.42 1.87
C ASP A 22 -14.48 7.08 0.91
N ARG A 23 -14.99 8.06 0.17
CA ARG A 23 -14.22 8.74 -0.85
C ARG A 23 -13.01 9.46 -0.26
N THR A 24 -13.14 10.00 0.94
CA THR A 24 -12.06 10.74 1.57
C THR A 24 -10.85 9.83 1.82
N VAL A 25 -11.09 8.67 2.40
CA VAL A 25 -10.01 7.70 2.64
C VAL A 25 -9.44 7.22 1.31
N TYR A 26 -10.32 6.98 0.33
CA TYR A 26 -9.87 6.57 -0.99
C TYR A 26 -8.91 7.58 -1.61
N GLU A 27 -9.22 8.88 -1.50
CA GLU A 27 -8.37 9.91 -2.08
C GLU A 27 -7.03 10.00 -1.35
N TYR A 28 -7.04 9.82 -0.03
CA TYR A 28 -5.79 9.76 0.73
C TYR A 28 -4.94 8.58 0.30
N ALA A 29 -5.57 7.43 0.09
CA ALA A 29 -4.85 6.23 -0.35
C ALA A 29 -4.23 6.46 -1.73
N LYS A 30 -5.01 7.04 -2.64
CA LYS A 30 -4.54 7.32 -3.99
C LYS A 30 -3.34 8.27 -3.98
N LYS A 31 -3.43 9.32 -3.15
CA LYS A 31 -2.33 10.26 -3.02
C LYS A 31 -1.07 9.58 -2.46
N LYS A 32 -1.25 8.73 -1.46
CA LYS A 32 -0.11 8.04 -0.85
C LYS A 32 0.53 7.08 -1.84
N VAL A 33 -0.26 6.39 -2.64
CA VAL A 33 0.28 5.49 -3.67
C VAL A 33 1.12 6.28 -4.67
N ARG A 34 0.69 7.47 -5.05
CA ARG A 34 1.49 8.31 -5.94
C ARG A 34 2.81 8.71 -5.29
N GLN A 35 2.79 9.03 -4.00
CA GLN A 35 4.02 9.37 -3.27
C GLN A 35 4.98 8.19 -3.23
N ILE A 36 4.44 6.99 -2.97
CA ILE A 36 5.25 5.77 -2.95
C ILE A 36 5.84 5.51 -4.33
N SER A 37 5.07 5.72 -5.38
CA SER A 37 5.53 5.52 -6.74
C SER A 37 6.73 6.42 -7.07
N ALA A 38 6.72 7.64 -6.54
CA ALA A 38 7.84 8.56 -6.75
C ALA A 38 9.03 8.23 -5.87
N ASN A 39 8.77 7.75 -4.64
CA ASN A 39 9.85 7.38 -3.71
C ASN A 39 9.38 6.24 -2.83
N PRO A 40 9.67 4.99 -3.24
CA PRO A 40 9.15 3.83 -2.51
C PRO A 40 9.72 3.65 -1.11
N TYR A 41 10.74 4.40 -0.76
CA TYR A 41 11.40 4.23 0.55
C TYR A 41 10.83 5.15 1.63
N ILE A 42 9.72 5.84 1.36
CA ILE A 42 9.06 6.65 2.38
C ILE A 42 8.38 5.79 3.44
N GLY A 43 8.00 4.55 3.09
CA GLY A 43 7.40 3.64 4.05
C GLY A 43 8.44 3.02 4.96
N LYS A 44 8.01 2.64 6.17
CA LYS A 44 8.91 1.99 7.11
C LYS A 44 9.06 0.51 6.76
N PRO A 45 10.29 -0.01 6.79
CA PRO A 45 10.49 -1.44 6.54
C PRO A 45 9.91 -2.28 7.68
N LEU A 46 9.38 -3.44 7.33
CA LEU A 46 8.85 -4.38 8.29
C LEU A 46 9.84 -5.53 8.49
N ARG A 47 9.69 -6.23 9.61
CA ARG A 47 10.61 -7.29 9.99
C ARG A 47 9.89 -8.61 10.17
N ASN A 48 10.66 -9.65 10.44
CA ASN A 48 10.16 -10.99 10.70
C ASN A 48 9.42 -11.53 9.48
N VAL A 49 8.20 -12.02 9.68
CA VAL A 49 7.46 -12.64 8.59
C VAL A 49 7.13 -11.68 7.46
N LEU A 50 7.17 -10.39 7.74
CA LEU A 50 6.89 -9.37 6.73
C LEU A 50 8.17 -8.72 6.18
N LYS A 51 9.31 -9.34 6.46
CA LYS A 51 10.59 -8.83 5.99
C LYS A 51 10.59 -8.65 4.49
N GLY A 52 11.15 -7.53 4.04
CA GLY A 52 11.19 -7.21 2.61
C GLY A 52 10.04 -6.34 2.16
N THR A 53 9.12 -6.05 3.07
CA THR A 53 8.00 -5.16 2.75
C THR A 53 8.10 -3.87 3.54
N ARG A 54 7.26 -2.90 3.17
CA ARG A 54 7.20 -1.61 3.82
C ARG A 54 5.75 -1.25 4.09
N ARG A 55 5.54 -0.34 5.03
CA ARG A 55 4.20 0.12 5.37
C ARG A 55 4.10 1.63 5.36
N VAL A 56 2.92 2.13 5.05
CA VAL A 56 2.56 3.53 5.25
C VAL A 56 1.18 3.57 5.90
N HIS A 57 0.96 4.58 6.71
CA HIS A 57 -0.35 4.80 7.33
C HIS A 57 -1.19 5.71 6.44
N ILE A 58 -2.47 5.39 6.33
CA ILE A 58 -3.44 6.19 5.61
C ILE A 58 -4.65 6.30 6.53
N GLY A 59 -4.68 7.37 7.34
CA GLY A 59 -5.67 7.47 8.39
C GLY A 59 -5.52 6.31 9.37
N SER A 60 -6.61 5.59 9.60
CA SER A 60 -6.58 4.42 10.49
C SER A 60 -6.18 3.14 9.78
N PHE A 61 -5.82 3.23 8.51
CA PHE A 61 -5.47 2.06 7.70
C PHE A 61 -3.97 1.97 7.51
N VAL A 62 -3.51 0.77 7.18
CA VAL A 62 -2.10 0.51 6.89
C VAL A 62 -2.02 -0.13 5.52
N LEU A 63 -1.23 0.46 4.64
CA LEU A 63 -0.93 -0.10 3.34
C LEU A 63 0.43 -0.76 3.40
N ILE A 64 0.48 -2.04 3.06
CA ILE A 64 1.73 -2.80 3.04
C ILE A 64 2.08 -3.07 1.58
N TYR A 65 3.32 -2.82 1.23
CA TYR A 65 3.77 -2.98 -0.15
C TYR A 65 5.19 -3.51 -0.19
N GLU A 66 5.55 -4.04 -1.33
CA GLU A 66 6.89 -4.56 -1.59
C GLU A 66 7.52 -3.75 -2.71
N VAL A 67 8.84 -3.54 -2.63
CA VAL A 67 9.58 -2.82 -3.67
C VAL A 67 10.44 -3.82 -4.42
N ASP A 68 10.21 -3.93 -5.71
CA ASP A 68 11.02 -4.74 -6.61
C ASP A 68 11.95 -3.81 -7.38
N GLU A 69 13.16 -3.63 -6.86
CA GLU A 69 14.12 -2.71 -7.47
C GLU A 69 14.57 -3.14 -8.85
N ARG A 70 14.70 -4.43 -9.04
CA ARG A 70 15.16 -4.95 -10.32
C ARG A 70 14.23 -4.52 -11.45
N ASN A 71 12.93 -4.58 -11.20
CA ASN A 71 11.92 -4.26 -12.20
C ASN A 71 11.30 -2.89 -12.01
N LYS A 72 11.82 -2.12 -11.05
CA LYS A 72 11.29 -0.78 -10.73
C LYS A 72 9.78 -0.82 -10.55
N THR A 73 9.33 -1.75 -9.73
CA THR A 73 7.91 -2.03 -9.53
C THR A 73 7.59 -2.05 -8.05
N ILE A 74 6.43 -1.52 -7.71
CA ILE A 74 5.88 -1.57 -6.37
C ILE A 74 4.66 -2.48 -6.42
N ILE A 75 4.62 -3.44 -5.50
CA ILE A 75 3.52 -4.39 -5.44
C ILE A 75 2.74 -4.09 -4.17
N LEU A 76 1.50 -3.65 -4.32
CA LEU A 76 0.62 -3.38 -3.18
C LEU A 76 0.08 -4.71 -2.69
N LEU A 77 0.31 -5.02 -1.41
CA LEU A 77 0.00 -6.33 -0.86
C LEU A 77 -1.26 -6.35 -0.03
N SER A 78 -1.48 -5.34 0.81
CA SER A 78 -2.68 -5.32 1.65
C SER A 78 -3.00 -3.92 2.10
N PHE A 79 -4.27 -3.70 2.40
CA PHE A 79 -4.78 -2.43 2.90
C PHE A 79 -5.81 -2.78 3.96
N GLU A 80 -5.43 -2.63 5.24
CA GLU A 80 -6.23 -3.07 6.35
C GLU A 80 -6.26 -2.02 7.43
N HIS A 81 -7.34 -2.01 8.23
CA HIS A 81 -7.38 -1.21 9.43
C HIS A 81 -6.19 -1.63 10.31
N HIS A 82 -5.58 -0.66 11.01
CA HIS A 82 -4.36 -0.94 11.75
C HIS A 82 -4.52 -2.05 12.80
N ASP A 83 -5.75 -2.27 13.28
CA ASP A 83 -5.99 -3.35 14.23
C ASP A 83 -5.76 -4.73 13.62
N ARG A 84 -5.84 -4.85 12.30
CA ARG A 84 -5.70 -6.13 11.61
C ARG A 84 -4.43 -6.27 10.80
N ALA A 85 -3.78 -5.15 10.49
CA ALA A 85 -2.69 -5.15 9.52
C ALA A 85 -1.55 -6.08 9.87
N TYR A 86 -1.28 -6.26 11.16
CA TYR A 86 -0.14 -7.06 11.63
C TYR A 86 -0.54 -8.39 12.24
N LYS A 87 -1.81 -8.74 12.17
CA LYS A 87 -2.26 -10.01 12.72
C LYS A 87 -1.98 -11.16 11.77
N ARG A 88 -1.72 -12.32 12.35
CA ARG A 88 -1.41 -13.54 11.61
C ARG A 88 -2.46 -14.59 11.85
#